data_891f844b72f0231c1fad7b574f8d0a14
#
_entry.id   891f844b72f0231c1fad7b574f8d0a14
#
_cell.length_a   1.000
_cell.length_b   1.000
_cell.length_c   1.000
_cell.angle_alpha   90.00
_cell.angle_beta   90.00
_cell.angle_gamma   90.00
#
_symmetry.space_group_name_H-M   'P 1'
#
loop_
_entity.id
_entity.type
_entity.pdbx_description
1 polymer ?
#
loop_
_entity_poly.entity_id
_entity_poly.type
_entity_poly.pdbx_seq_one_letter_code
_entity_poly.pdbx_strand_id
1 'polypeptide(L)'
;MNTAAIYRQYQTYVRSDKSGWALDGCSDSALMAQAKQPGLHLEMCINRFDSGITLSRMRGGGTGVFPTEIHNFSHNCALFVMVSGQNQLQMGGREYRPSAGEIWLVRGELADVSETLLPDNGGMCALHLDFSLEKLRRWHDEGLLDERLFRRKR
;
A
#
# COMPACT_ATOMS: atom_id res chain seq x y z
N MET A 1 -8.83 14.37 3.93
CA MET A 1 -9.14 13.94 2.55
C MET A 1 -10.18 12.84 2.61
N ASN A 2 -11.25 12.98 1.82
CA ASN A 2 -12.31 11.96 1.74
C ASN A 2 -11.74 10.69 1.06
N THR A 3 -12.12 9.52 1.47
CA THR A 3 -11.67 8.21 0.97
C THR A 3 -12.08 7.94 -0.47
N ALA A 4 -13.19 8.53 -0.93
CA ALA A 4 -13.49 8.57 -2.35
C ALA A 4 -12.35 9.26 -3.12
N ALA A 5 -11.60 10.16 -2.47
CA ALA A 5 -10.44 10.79 -3.04
C ALA A 5 -9.22 9.86 -3.11
N ILE A 6 -8.98 9.05 -2.07
CA ILE A 6 -7.89 8.04 -2.09
C ILE A 6 -8.13 7.02 -3.21
N TYR A 7 -9.33 6.47 -3.29
CA TYR A 7 -9.65 5.50 -4.34
C TYR A 7 -9.55 6.12 -5.75
N ARG A 8 -9.99 7.36 -5.93
CA ARG A 8 -9.81 8.08 -7.20
C ARG A 8 -8.35 8.34 -7.55
N GLN A 9 -7.49 8.58 -6.57
CA GLN A 9 -6.05 8.69 -6.80
C GLN A 9 -5.48 7.37 -7.33
N TYR A 10 -5.86 6.23 -6.75
CA TYR A 10 -5.49 4.91 -7.29
C TYR A 10 -5.99 4.71 -8.72
N GLN A 11 -7.25 5.03 -9.00
CA GLN A 11 -7.81 4.92 -10.34
C GLN A 11 -7.06 5.80 -11.36
N THR A 12 -6.77 7.03 -10.99
CA THR A 12 -6.04 7.98 -11.85
C THR A 12 -4.62 7.49 -12.09
N TYR A 13 -3.95 7.03 -11.05
CA TYR A 13 -2.59 6.54 -11.16
C TYR A 13 -2.50 5.31 -12.07
N VAL A 14 -3.30 4.28 -11.82
CA VAL A 14 -3.25 3.04 -12.59
C VAL A 14 -3.60 3.25 -14.06
N ARG A 15 -4.45 4.23 -14.37
CA ARG A 15 -4.79 4.61 -15.75
C ARG A 15 -3.72 5.45 -16.43
N SER A 16 -2.77 5.98 -15.70
CA SER A 16 -1.67 6.76 -16.26
C SER A 16 -0.75 5.88 -17.10
N ASP A 17 -0.33 6.35 -18.25
CA ASP A 17 0.65 5.67 -19.11
C ASP A 17 2.01 5.46 -18.43
N LYS A 18 2.31 6.26 -17.43
CA LYS A 18 3.54 6.17 -16.62
C LYS A 18 3.43 5.19 -15.46
N SER A 19 2.22 4.69 -15.16
CA SER A 19 2.08 3.67 -14.14
C SER A 19 2.74 2.37 -14.62
N GLY A 20 3.44 1.68 -13.77
CA GLY A 20 3.94 0.34 -14.08
C GLY A 20 2.85 -0.74 -14.10
N TRP A 21 1.56 -0.35 -14.18
CA TRP A 21 0.40 -1.22 -14.05
C TRP A 21 -0.45 -1.24 -15.32
N ALA A 22 -0.93 -2.43 -15.69
CA ALA A 22 -1.97 -2.62 -16.69
C ALA A 22 -3.31 -2.84 -15.99
N LEU A 23 -4.30 -2.04 -16.35
CA LEU A 23 -5.65 -2.14 -15.78
C LEU A 23 -6.36 -3.38 -16.36
N ASP A 24 -6.82 -4.27 -15.48
CA ASP A 24 -7.65 -5.43 -15.85
C ASP A 24 -9.14 -5.16 -15.69
N GLY A 25 -9.51 -4.36 -14.70
CA GLY A 25 -10.90 -4.01 -14.43
C GLY A 25 -11.02 -2.86 -13.45
N CYS A 26 -12.05 -2.08 -13.60
CA CYS A 26 -12.33 -0.94 -12.72
C CYS A 26 -13.83 -0.67 -12.64
N SER A 27 -14.30 -0.51 -11.39
CA SER A 27 -15.66 -0.06 -11.07
C SER A 27 -15.61 1.07 -10.04
N ASP A 28 -16.76 1.47 -9.51
CA ASP A 28 -16.83 2.50 -8.45
C ASP A 28 -16.27 2.01 -7.11
N SER A 29 -16.15 0.70 -6.92
CA SER A 29 -15.74 0.11 -5.64
C SER A 29 -14.56 -0.85 -5.72
N ALA A 30 -14.17 -1.28 -6.92
CA ALA A 30 -13.08 -2.22 -7.11
C ALA A 30 -12.22 -1.90 -8.33
N LEU A 31 -10.91 -2.11 -8.20
CA LEU A 31 -9.92 -1.95 -9.26
C LEU A 31 -9.00 -3.17 -9.24
N MET A 32 -8.73 -3.71 -10.42
CA MET A 32 -7.78 -4.80 -10.62
C MET A 32 -6.72 -4.40 -11.65
N ALA A 33 -5.47 -4.66 -11.36
CA ALA A 33 -4.36 -4.36 -12.25
C ALA A 33 -3.23 -5.38 -12.11
N GLN A 34 -2.42 -5.48 -13.15
CA GLN A 34 -1.23 -6.32 -13.20
C GLN A 34 0.00 -5.49 -13.50
N ALA A 35 1.15 -5.85 -12.93
CA ALA A 35 2.40 -5.19 -13.24
C ALA A 35 2.82 -5.44 -14.70
N LYS A 36 3.26 -4.37 -15.37
CA LYS A 36 3.73 -4.43 -16.78
C LYS A 36 5.19 -4.87 -16.90
N GLN A 37 5.95 -4.80 -15.81
CA GLN A 37 7.38 -5.04 -15.84
C GLN A 37 7.70 -6.50 -16.18
N PRO A 38 8.55 -6.78 -17.18
CA PRO A 38 9.01 -8.12 -17.49
C PRO A 38 9.67 -8.79 -16.28
N GLY A 39 9.35 -10.07 -16.05
CA GLY A 39 9.87 -10.83 -14.90
C GLY A 39 9.14 -10.59 -13.58
N LEU A 40 8.19 -9.67 -13.56
CA LEU A 40 7.38 -9.36 -12.39
C LEU A 40 5.93 -9.80 -12.63
N HIS A 41 5.48 -10.79 -11.87
CA HIS A 41 4.12 -11.32 -11.94
C HIS A 41 3.34 -10.88 -10.70
N LEU A 42 2.90 -9.64 -10.70
CA LEU A 42 2.15 -9.04 -9.59
C LEU A 42 0.74 -8.69 -10.02
N GLU A 43 -0.19 -9.08 -9.18
CA GLU A 43 -1.59 -8.64 -9.22
C GLU A 43 -1.87 -7.68 -8.07
N MET A 44 -2.57 -6.61 -8.36
CA MET A 44 -3.11 -5.68 -7.39
C MET A 44 -4.62 -5.67 -7.49
N CYS A 45 -5.29 -5.82 -6.35
CA CYS A 45 -6.74 -5.67 -6.23
C CYS A 45 -7.02 -4.64 -5.16
N ILE A 46 -7.73 -3.57 -5.50
CA ILE A 46 -8.07 -2.48 -4.58
C ILE A 46 -9.58 -2.42 -4.45
N ASN A 47 -10.07 -2.47 -3.21
CA ASN A 47 -11.49 -2.33 -2.88
C ASN A 47 -11.70 -1.11 -2.01
N ARG A 48 -12.70 -0.32 -2.36
CA ARG A 48 -13.17 0.83 -1.58
C ARG A 48 -14.36 0.42 -0.74
N PHE A 49 -14.36 0.79 0.52
CA PHE A 49 -15.48 0.61 1.44
C PHE A 49 -16.11 1.97 1.80
N ASP A 50 -17.42 1.97 2.05
CA ASP A 50 -18.18 3.17 2.41
C ASP A 50 -17.71 3.80 3.74
N SER A 51 -17.10 2.99 4.61
CA SER A 51 -16.47 3.46 5.85
C SER A 51 -15.32 4.43 5.67
N GLY A 52 -14.91 4.65 4.41
CA GLY A 52 -13.80 5.50 4.14
C GLY A 52 -12.44 4.79 4.20
N ILE A 53 -12.40 3.51 3.99
CA ILE A 53 -11.23 2.65 3.99
C ILE A 53 -11.05 2.09 2.58
N THR A 54 -9.80 2.02 2.14
CA THR A 54 -9.43 1.30 0.93
C THR A 54 -8.55 0.13 1.32
N LEU A 55 -8.92 -1.07 0.91
CA LEU A 55 -8.13 -2.27 1.09
C LEU A 55 -7.50 -2.64 -0.24
N SER A 56 -6.19 -2.65 -0.31
CA SER A 56 -5.44 -3.21 -1.41
C SER A 56 -4.78 -4.52 -1.03
N ARG A 57 -4.86 -5.48 -1.93
CA ARG A 57 -4.12 -6.74 -1.87
C ARG A 57 -3.16 -6.79 -3.05
N MET A 58 -1.91 -7.02 -2.76
CA MET A 58 -0.90 -7.33 -3.76
C MET A 58 -0.40 -8.74 -3.56
N ARG A 59 -0.33 -9.50 -4.63
CA ARG A 59 0.22 -10.86 -4.61
C ARG A 59 0.96 -11.16 -5.89
N GLY A 60 1.93 -12.02 -5.80
CA GLY A 60 2.68 -12.50 -6.94
C GLY A 60 4.13 -12.74 -6.61
N GLY A 61 4.96 -12.78 -7.65
CA GLY A 61 6.37 -13.08 -7.51
C GLY A 61 7.19 -12.52 -8.67
N GLY A 62 8.45 -12.92 -8.70
CA GLY A 62 9.39 -12.47 -9.70
C GLY A 62 10.47 -11.58 -9.10
N THR A 63 11.21 -10.91 -9.96
CA THR A 63 12.30 -10.01 -9.55
C THR A 63 12.07 -8.63 -10.14
N GLY A 64 12.26 -7.60 -9.35
CA GLY A 64 12.21 -6.24 -9.84
C GLY A 64 11.70 -5.24 -8.82
N VAL A 65 11.77 -3.98 -9.21
CA VAL A 65 11.27 -2.87 -8.42
C VAL A 65 9.77 -2.75 -8.68
N PHE A 66 9.00 -2.71 -7.62
CA PHE A 66 7.58 -2.42 -7.68
C PHE A 66 7.34 -1.05 -8.35
N PRO A 67 6.28 -0.89 -9.11
CA PRO A 67 5.79 0.43 -9.49
C PRO A 67 5.15 1.11 -8.27
N THR A 68 5.97 1.73 -7.44
CA THR A 68 5.63 2.15 -6.05
C THR A 68 5.08 3.55 -5.89
N GLU A 69 4.91 4.32 -6.93
CA GLU A 69 4.35 5.68 -6.82
C GLU A 69 2.94 5.72 -6.21
N ILE A 70 2.28 4.55 -6.10
CA ILE A 70 1.01 4.38 -5.38
C ILE A 70 1.12 4.74 -3.88
N HIS A 71 2.28 4.59 -3.28
CA HIS A 71 2.49 4.84 -1.85
C HIS A 71 2.79 6.30 -1.51
N ASN A 72 3.03 7.14 -2.52
CA ASN A 72 3.37 8.56 -2.35
C ASN A 72 2.15 9.47 -2.15
N PHE A 73 1.03 8.93 -1.70
CA PHE A 73 -0.11 9.77 -1.36
C PHE A 73 0.13 10.47 -0.02
N SER A 74 0.57 11.73 -0.11
CA SER A 74 0.69 12.61 1.04
C SER A 74 -0.63 12.65 1.82
N HIS A 75 -0.58 12.50 3.13
CA HIS A 75 -1.68 12.54 4.08
C HIS A 75 -2.45 11.23 4.33
N ASN A 76 -1.99 10.11 3.84
CA ASN A 76 -2.59 8.81 4.11
C ASN A 76 -1.84 8.06 5.22
N CYS A 77 -2.57 7.23 5.93
CA CYS A 77 -2.02 6.20 6.80
C CYS A 77 -2.36 4.84 6.23
N ALA A 78 -1.47 3.89 6.36
CA ALA A 78 -1.75 2.53 5.97
C ALA A 78 -1.33 1.55 7.07
N LEU A 79 -2.16 0.53 7.29
CA LEU A 79 -1.72 -0.70 7.91
C LEU A 79 -1.23 -1.61 6.80
N PHE A 80 0.04 -1.92 6.84
CA PHE A 80 0.66 -2.88 5.96
C PHE A 80 0.78 -4.22 6.68
N VAL A 81 0.26 -5.28 6.07
CA VAL A 81 0.32 -6.64 6.60
C VAL A 81 1.01 -7.52 5.58
N MET A 82 2.16 -8.07 5.93
CA MET A 82 2.80 -9.10 5.13
C MET A 82 2.15 -10.46 5.46
N VAL A 83 1.35 -10.98 4.55
CA VAL A 83 0.64 -12.26 4.74
C VAL A 83 1.58 -13.44 4.44
N SER A 84 2.35 -13.34 3.37
CA SER A 84 3.34 -14.35 2.98
C SER A 84 4.47 -13.73 2.18
N GLY A 85 5.62 -14.39 2.16
CA GLY A 85 6.80 -13.93 1.45
C GLY A 85 7.57 -12.85 2.21
N GLN A 86 8.39 -12.12 1.49
CA GLN A 86 9.25 -11.06 2.04
C GLN A 86 9.50 -10.00 0.97
N ASN A 87 9.50 -8.74 1.40
CA ASN A 87 9.85 -7.59 0.58
C ASN A 87 11.05 -6.85 1.15
N GLN A 88 11.64 -6.01 0.31
CA GLN A 88 12.56 -4.98 0.73
C GLN A 88 11.94 -3.61 0.46
N LEU A 89 11.73 -2.85 1.53
CA LEU A 89 11.22 -1.49 1.47
C LEU A 89 12.35 -0.50 1.77
N GLN A 90 12.46 0.54 0.96
CA GLN A 90 13.26 1.71 1.31
C GLN A 90 12.33 2.88 1.62
N MET A 91 12.46 3.46 2.81
CA MET A 91 11.66 4.58 3.28
C MET A 91 12.53 5.59 4.00
N GLY A 92 12.54 6.84 3.55
CA GLY A 92 13.31 7.90 4.19
C GLY A 92 14.81 7.57 4.32
N GLY A 93 15.40 6.95 3.31
CA GLY A 93 16.81 6.55 3.28
C GLY A 93 17.16 5.32 4.14
N ARG A 94 16.17 4.63 4.69
CA ARG A 94 16.36 3.40 5.48
C ARG A 94 15.75 2.20 4.78
N GLU A 95 16.44 1.07 4.93
CA GLU A 95 15.96 -0.22 4.43
C GLU A 95 15.21 -0.97 5.53
N TYR A 96 14.10 -1.60 5.12
CA TYR A 96 13.25 -2.45 5.95
C TYR A 96 12.94 -3.72 5.19
N ARG A 97 12.78 -4.83 5.91
CA ARG A 97 12.44 -6.14 5.32
C ARG A 97 11.25 -6.75 6.06
N PRO A 98 10.04 -6.31 5.77
CA PRO A 98 8.86 -6.91 6.36
C PRO A 98 8.75 -8.38 5.96
N SER A 99 8.47 -9.22 6.95
CA SER A 99 8.35 -10.67 6.80
C SER A 99 6.92 -11.13 7.09
N ALA A 100 6.57 -12.32 6.65
CA ALA A 100 5.25 -12.90 6.88
C ALA A 100 4.85 -12.86 8.36
N GLY A 101 3.65 -12.40 8.64
CA GLY A 101 3.10 -12.22 9.98
C GLY A 101 3.35 -10.84 10.60
N GLU A 102 4.17 -9.99 9.99
CA GLU A 102 4.40 -8.64 10.49
C GLU A 102 3.29 -7.68 10.06
N ILE A 103 2.95 -6.78 10.98
CA ILE A 103 1.99 -5.68 10.76
C ILE A 103 2.71 -4.37 11.04
N TRP A 104 2.66 -3.47 10.07
CA TRP A 104 3.32 -2.17 10.13
C TRP A 104 2.31 -1.05 9.99
N LEU A 105 2.37 -0.04 10.85
CA LEU A 105 1.66 1.21 10.64
C LEU A 105 2.57 2.17 9.89
N VAL A 106 2.23 2.45 8.64
CA VAL A 106 2.93 3.41 7.79
C VAL A 106 2.17 4.73 7.81
N ARG A 107 2.86 5.82 8.12
CA ARG A 107 2.28 7.18 8.10
C ARG A 107 2.72 7.90 6.85
N GLY A 108 1.78 8.44 6.11
CA GLY A 108 1.88 8.86 4.73
C GLY A 108 2.64 10.14 4.37
N GLU A 109 3.58 10.61 5.19
CA GLU A 109 4.47 11.71 4.82
C GLU A 109 5.81 11.23 4.20
N LEU A 110 5.87 9.96 3.80
CA LEU A 110 7.08 9.37 3.25
C LEU A 110 7.08 9.55 1.74
N ALA A 111 7.72 10.62 1.29
CA ALA A 111 7.83 10.95 -0.14
C ALA A 111 8.68 9.95 -0.94
N ASP A 112 9.52 9.16 -0.27
CA ASP A 112 10.49 8.27 -0.90
C ASP A 112 10.30 6.83 -0.41
N VAL A 113 9.26 6.18 -0.90
CA VAL A 113 9.08 4.73 -0.69
C VAL A 113 9.40 4.01 -1.98
N SER A 114 10.34 3.08 -1.95
CA SER A 114 10.53 2.11 -3.01
C SER A 114 10.44 0.70 -2.45
N GLU A 115 9.86 -0.19 -3.22
CA GLU A 115 9.64 -1.57 -2.84
C GLU A 115 10.28 -2.49 -3.87
N THR A 116 11.02 -3.47 -3.40
CA THR A 116 11.71 -4.45 -4.26
C THR A 116 11.33 -5.86 -3.85
N LEU A 117 10.92 -6.66 -4.82
CA LEU A 117 10.74 -8.09 -4.61
C LEU A 117 12.07 -8.81 -4.55
N LEU A 118 12.20 -9.68 -3.59
CA LEU A 118 13.38 -10.51 -3.43
C LEU A 118 13.23 -11.82 -4.24
N PRO A 119 14.28 -12.26 -4.95
CA PRO A 119 14.17 -13.29 -5.99
C PRO A 119 13.75 -14.68 -5.52
N ASP A 120 13.88 -15.02 -4.25
CA ASP A 120 13.84 -16.43 -3.81
C ASP A 120 12.59 -16.85 -3.05
N ASN A 121 11.52 -16.07 -3.06
CA ASN A 121 10.50 -16.27 -2.03
C ASN A 121 9.19 -16.91 -2.49
N GLY A 122 9.16 -17.62 -3.61
CA GLY A 122 7.95 -18.36 -4.00
C GLY A 122 6.70 -17.48 -4.16
N GLY A 123 6.89 -16.18 -4.19
CA GLY A 123 5.83 -15.19 -4.23
C GLY A 123 5.58 -14.50 -2.88
N MET A 124 4.88 -13.39 -2.95
CA MET A 124 4.46 -12.61 -1.79
C MET A 124 2.95 -12.36 -1.82
N CYS A 125 2.39 -12.15 -0.65
CA CYS A 125 1.07 -11.57 -0.49
C CYS A 125 1.11 -10.52 0.61
N ALA A 126 0.72 -9.30 0.27
CA ALA A 126 0.62 -8.18 1.20
C ALA A 126 -0.76 -7.54 1.12
N LEU A 127 -1.22 -7.04 2.25
CA LEU A 127 -2.44 -6.26 2.38
C LEU A 127 -2.08 -4.85 2.84
N HIS A 128 -2.71 -3.86 2.24
CA HIS A 128 -2.65 -2.47 2.68
C HIS A 128 -4.05 -1.99 3.00
N LEU A 129 -4.24 -1.55 4.22
CA LEU A 129 -5.47 -0.91 4.65
C LEU A 129 -5.21 0.59 4.73
N ASP A 130 -5.64 1.33 3.72
CA ASP A 130 -5.44 2.76 3.63
C ASP A 130 -6.60 3.52 4.24
N PHE A 131 -6.28 4.56 5.02
CA PHE A 131 -7.24 5.46 5.65
C PHE A 131 -6.65 6.85 5.84
N SER A 132 -7.51 7.85 6.06
CA SER A 132 -7.04 9.22 6.24
C SER A 132 -6.41 9.43 7.63
N LEU A 133 -5.48 10.37 7.73
CA LEU A 133 -4.92 10.80 9.01
C LEU A 133 -6.00 11.35 9.95
N GLU A 134 -7.03 12.00 9.41
CA GLU A 134 -8.20 12.47 10.16
C GLU A 134 -8.94 11.30 10.82
N LYS A 135 -9.15 10.20 10.08
CA LYS A 135 -9.77 8.99 10.61
C LYS A 135 -8.94 8.35 11.71
N LEU A 136 -7.62 8.34 11.57
CA LEU A 136 -6.71 7.84 12.60
C LEU A 136 -6.81 8.68 13.88
N ARG A 137 -6.85 10.02 13.76
CA ARG A 137 -7.04 10.93 14.89
C ARG A 137 -8.38 10.70 15.58
N ARG A 138 -9.45 10.57 14.80
CA ARG A 138 -10.78 10.29 15.34
C ARG A 138 -10.79 8.99 16.14
N TRP A 139 -10.21 7.91 15.64
CA TRP A 139 -10.10 6.66 16.38
C TRP A 139 -9.30 6.78 17.68
N HIS A 140 -8.27 7.62 17.67
CA HIS A 140 -7.52 7.95 18.88
C HIS A 140 -8.40 8.71 19.88
N ASP A 141 -9.11 9.75 19.44
CA ASP A 141 -9.96 10.57 20.30
C ASP A 141 -11.16 9.78 20.88
N GLU A 142 -11.63 8.79 20.14
CA GLU A 142 -12.65 7.82 20.57
C GLU A 142 -12.07 6.71 21.50
N GLY A 143 -10.78 6.75 21.81
CA GLY A 143 -10.11 5.78 22.68
C GLY A 143 -9.91 4.40 22.09
N LEU A 144 -10.06 4.26 20.76
CA LEU A 144 -9.87 3.00 20.05
C LEU A 144 -8.41 2.68 19.74
N LEU A 145 -7.52 3.66 19.85
CA LEU A 145 -6.09 3.51 19.56
C LEU A 145 -5.26 3.97 20.74
N ASP A 146 -4.19 3.24 21.00
CA ASP A 146 -3.21 3.53 22.03
C ASP A 146 -2.36 4.77 21.63
N GLU A 147 -2.12 5.69 22.56
CA GLU A 147 -1.26 6.85 22.36
C GLU A 147 0.14 6.50 21.88
N ARG A 148 0.64 5.30 22.21
CA ARG A 148 1.97 4.82 21.79
C ARG A 148 2.10 4.74 20.28
N LEU A 149 1.01 4.57 19.54
CA LEU A 149 1.00 4.56 18.07
C LEU A 149 1.35 5.94 17.47
N PHE A 150 1.19 7.02 18.24
CA PHE A 150 1.47 8.39 17.80
C PHE A 150 2.84 8.89 18.25
N ARG A 151 3.51 8.18 19.16
CA ARG A 151 4.86 8.55 19.59
C ARG A 151 5.88 8.13 18.54
N ARG A 152 6.62 9.10 18.00
CA ARG A 152 7.79 8.80 17.17
C ARG A 152 8.79 8.02 18.04
N LYS A 153 9.16 6.81 17.65
CA LYS A 153 10.44 6.25 18.10
C LYS A 153 11.53 7.11 17.47
N ARG A 154 12.21 7.87 18.30
CA ARG A 154 13.40 8.65 17.91
C ARG A 154 14.56 7.73 17.60
#